data_2b96bc6c1f2d08ec821bd331ff60ac57
#
_entry.id   2b96bc6c1f2d08ec821bd331ff60ac57
#
_cell.length_a   1.000
_cell.length_b   1.000
_cell.length_c   1.000
_cell.angle_alpha   90.00
_cell.angle_beta   90.00
_cell.angle_gamma   90.00
#
_symmetry.space_group_name_H-M   'P 1'
#
loop_
_entity.id
_entity.type
_entity.pdbx_description
1 polymer ?
#
loop_
_entity_poly.entity_id
_entity_poly.type
_entity_poly.pdbx_seq_one_letter_code
_entity_poly.pdbx_strand_id
1 'polypeptide(L)'
;QTPHILIVEDELVTRNTLKSIFEAEGYDVFEATDGAEMHQILSEYDINLVIMDINLPGKNGLLLARELREQANVALMFLTGRDNEVDKILGLEIGADDYITKPFNPRELTIRARNLLSRTMNLGTVSEERRSVESYKFNGWELDINSRSLIGPDGEQYKLPRSEFRAMLHFCENPGKIQSRAELLKKMTGRELKPHDRTVDVTIRRIRKHFESTPDTPEIIATIHGEGYRFCGDLQD
;
A
#
# COMPACT_ATOMS: atom_id res chain seq x y z
N GLN A 1 3.42 11.07 18.39
CA GLN A 1 2.11 11.51 17.87
C GLN A 1 1.25 10.29 17.62
N THR A 2 0.02 10.28 18.15
CA THR A 2 -0.93 9.17 17.97
C THR A 2 -1.35 9.08 16.50
N PRO A 3 -1.30 7.91 15.87
CA PRO A 3 -1.75 7.79 14.49
C PRO A 3 -3.26 8.00 14.34
N HIS A 4 -3.66 8.69 13.28
CA HIS A 4 -5.04 8.97 12.94
C HIS A 4 -5.57 7.94 11.94
N ILE A 5 -6.70 7.32 12.24
CA ILE A 5 -7.38 6.35 11.38
C ILE A 5 -8.72 6.95 10.93
N LEU A 6 -8.97 6.94 9.63
CA LEU A 6 -10.25 7.30 9.06
C LEU A 6 -11.02 6.04 8.64
N ILE A 7 -12.23 5.87 9.13
CA ILE A 7 -13.15 4.80 8.76
C ILE A 7 -14.19 5.37 7.81
N VAL A 8 -14.30 4.80 6.61
CA VAL A 8 -15.32 5.16 5.61
C VAL A 8 -16.27 3.97 5.45
N GLU A 9 -17.38 4.04 6.16
CA GLU A 9 -18.40 2.98 6.26
C GLU A 9 -19.78 3.60 6.50
N ASP A 10 -20.77 3.25 5.70
CA ASP A 10 -22.12 3.78 5.83
C ASP A 10 -22.97 3.07 6.89
N GLU A 11 -22.72 1.79 7.13
CA GLU A 11 -23.46 1.01 8.13
C GLU A 11 -23.02 1.39 9.56
N LEU A 12 -23.97 1.92 10.34
CA LEU A 12 -23.70 2.45 11.68
C LEU A 12 -23.09 1.41 12.63
N VAL A 13 -23.60 0.17 12.61
CA VAL A 13 -23.14 -0.91 13.52
C VAL A 13 -21.70 -1.29 13.21
N THR A 14 -21.39 -1.51 11.95
CA THR A 14 -20.01 -1.82 11.49
C THR A 14 -19.06 -0.66 11.78
N ARG A 15 -19.45 0.57 11.50
CA ARG A 15 -18.65 1.78 11.78
C ARG A 15 -18.35 1.92 13.27
N ASN A 16 -19.36 1.80 14.14
CA ASN A 16 -19.18 1.86 15.60
C ASN A 16 -18.28 0.72 16.12
N THR A 17 -18.41 -0.47 15.57
CA THR A 17 -17.57 -1.62 15.92
C THR A 17 -16.12 -1.36 15.58
N LEU A 18 -15.84 -0.89 14.37
CA LEU A 18 -14.49 -0.52 13.93
C LEU A 18 -13.89 0.58 14.80
N LYS A 19 -14.66 1.63 15.08
CA LYS A 19 -14.24 2.72 15.95
C LYS A 19 -13.84 2.21 17.33
N SER A 20 -14.69 1.43 17.97
CA SER A 20 -14.43 0.88 19.30
C SER A 20 -13.16 0.01 19.33
N ILE A 21 -12.92 -0.78 18.29
CA ILE A 21 -11.73 -1.62 18.16
C ILE A 21 -10.47 -0.77 18.13
N PHE A 22 -10.44 0.28 17.29
CA PHE A 22 -9.24 1.09 17.13
C PHE A 22 -9.01 2.09 18.28
N GLU A 23 -10.06 2.63 18.87
CA GLU A 23 -9.94 3.47 20.07
C GLU A 23 -9.40 2.65 21.26
N ALA A 24 -9.79 1.38 21.40
CA ALA A 24 -9.26 0.48 22.42
C ALA A 24 -7.77 0.17 22.21
N GLU A 25 -7.26 0.25 21.01
CA GLU A 25 -5.82 0.13 20.66
C GLU A 25 -5.06 1.46 20.83
N GLY A 26 -5.73 2.54 21.20
CA GLY A 26 -5.13 3.85 21.45
C GLY A 26 -4.95 4.74 20.22
N TYR A 27 -5.69 4.51 19.15
CA TYR A 27 -5.68 5.36 17.96
C TYR A 27 -6.74 6.46 18.03
N ASP A 28 -6.47 7.60 17.40
CA ASP A 28 -7.47 8.62 17.15
C ASP A 28 -8.28 8.25 15.89
N VAL A 29 -9.61 8.10 16.05
CA VAL A 29 -10.49 7.58 15.02
C VAL A 29 -11.44 8.65 14.50
N PHE A 30 -11.43 8.83 13.19
CA PHE A 30 -12.34 9.69 12.44
C PHE A 30 -13.31 8.81 11.66
N GLU A 31 -14.54 9.31 11.43
CA GLU A 31 -15.61 8.57 10.78
C GLU A 31 -16.15 9.37 9.60
N ALA A 32 -16.40 8.68 8.49
CA ALA A 32 -17.10 9.19 7.32
C ALA A 32 -18.12 8.15 6.86
N THR A 33 -19.29 8.60 6.44
CA THR A 33 -20.35 7.75 5.90
C THR A 33 -20.32 7.69 4.37
N ASP A 34 -19.66 8.64 3.75
CA ASP A 34 -19.56 8.79 2.30
C ASP A 34 -18.27 9.49 1.85
N GLY A 35 -18.14 9.69 0.55
CA GLY A 35 -16.96 10.34 -0.04
C GLY A 35 -16.83 11.81 0.29
N ALA A 36 -17.93 12.53 0.47
CA ALA A 36 -17.88 13.96 0.79
C ALA A 36 -17.32 14.20 2.19
N GLU A 37 -17.79 13.45 3.19
CA GLU A 37 -17.24 13.48 4.54
C GLU A 37 -15.79 13.01 4.56
N MET A 38 -15.44 11.96 3.79
CA MET A 38 -14.06 11.49 3.65
C MET A 38 -13.13 12.62 3.17
N HIS A 39 -13.48 13.31 2.09
CA HIS A 39 -12.66 14.38 1.54
C HIS A 39 -12.54 15.58 2.50
N GLN A 40 -13.60 15.91 3.23
CA GLN A 40 -13.57 16.95 4.24
C GLN A 40 -12.55 16.61 5.34
N ILE A 41 -12.62 15.41 5.91
CA ILE A 41 -11.73 14.97 6.98
C ILE A 41 -10.26 14.94 6.49
N LEU A 42 -10.02 14.45 5.27
CA LEU A 42 -8.68 14.43 4.69
C LEU A 42 -8.10 15.83 4.44
N SER A 43 -8.94 16.84 4.26
CA SER A 43 -8.49 18.23 4.12
C SER A 43 -8.16 18.91 5.45
N GLU A 44 -8.77 18.46 6.55
CA GLU A 44 -8.64 19.06 7.88
C GLU A 44 -7.61 18.35 8.78
N TYR A 45 -7.40 17.06 8.57
CA TYR A 45 -6.58 16.21 9.44
C TYR A 45 -5.54 15.42 8.66
N ASP A 46 -4.37 15.22 9.28
CA ASP A 46 -3.32 14.35 8.74
C ASP A 46 -3.64 12.88 9.06
N ILE A 47 -4.32 12.21 8.14
CA ILE A 47 -4.75 10.82 8.27
C ILE A 47 -3.60 9.88 7.87
N ASN A 48 -3.34 8.87 8.70
CA ASN A 48 -2.27 7.90 8.48
C ASN A 48 -2.77 6.60 7.84
N LEU A 49 -4.01 6.20 8.10
CA LEU A 49 -4.65 5.01 7.54
C LEU A 49 -6.11 5.28 7.23
N VAL A 50 -6.55 4.92 6.02
CA VAL A 50 -7.97 4.87 5.66
C VAL A 50 -8.42 3.42 5.61
N ILE A 51 -9.51 3.11 6.29
CA ILE A 51 -10.21 1.83 6.22
C ILE A 51 -11.54 2.08 5.53
N MET A 52 -11.75 1.46 4.37
CA MET A 52 -12.86 1.77 3.49
C MET A 52 -13.62 0.53 3.08
N ASP A 53 -14.96 0.56 3.24
CA ASP A 53 -15.83 -0.43 2.63
C ASP A 53 -15.88 -0.24 1.11
N ILE A 54 -15.70 -1.33 0.36
CA ILE A 54 -15.86 -1.32 -1.10
C ILE A 54 -17.31 -1.02 -1.49
N ASN A 55 -18.29 -1.53 -0.75
CA ASN A 55 -19.71 -1.44 -1.06
C ASN A 55 -20.39 -0.23 -0.40
N LEU A 56 -19.91 0.97 -0.67
CA LEU A 56 -20.57 2.20 -0.21
C LEU A 56 -21.74 2.58 -1.12
N PRO A 57 -22.86 3.10 -0.58
CA PRO A 57 -23.95 3.62 -1.38
C PRO A 57 -23.55 4.88 -2.15
N GLY A 58 -24.06 5.02 -3.35
CA GLY A 58 -23.79 6.18 -4.22
C GLY A 58 -22.50 6.04 -5.03
N LYS A 59 -21.38 6.53 -4.51
CA LYS A 59 -20.07 6.27 -5.11
C LYS A 59 -19.52 4.94 -4.59
N ASN A 60 -19.20 4.04 -5.51
CA ASN A 60 -18.51 2.80 -5.21
C ASN A 60 -17.19 3.11 -4.47
N GLY A 61 -16.87 2.36 -3.41
CA GLY A 61 -15.64 2.52 -2.64
C GLY A 61 -14.36 2.40 -3.49
N LEU A 62 -14.39 1.64 -4.58
CA LEU A 62 -13.29 1.57 -5.55
C LEU A 62 -13.04 2.92 -6.23
N LEU A 63 -14.10 3.66 -6.56
CA LEU A 63 -13.98 4.97 -7.17
C LEU A 63 -13.42 6.01 -6.18
N LEU A 64 -13.89 5.97 -4.94
CA LEU A 64 -13.36 6.82 -3.86
C LEU A 64 -11.89 6.52 -3.56
N ALA A 65 -11.49 5.25 -3.60
CA ALA A 65 -10.10 4.85 -3.43
C ALA A 65 -9.20 5.38 -4.54
N ARG A 66 -9.69 5.39 -5.78
CA ARG A 66 -8.98 5.99 -6.90
C ARG A 66 -8.78 7.49 -6.70
N GLU A 67 -9.83 8.21 -6.35
CA GLU A 67 -9.76 9.64 -6.02
C GLU A 67 -8.77 9.90 -4.87
N LEU A 68 -8.80 9.07 -3.84
CA LEU A 68 -7.87 9.14 -2.71
C LEU A 68 -6.40 8.98 -3.16
N ARG A 69 -6.13 8.04 -4.08
CA ARG A 69 -4.78 7.81 -4.60
C ARG A 69 -4.24 8.95 -5.45
N GLU A 70 -5.10 9.66 -6.15
CA GLU A 70 -4.72 10.85 -6.91
C GLU A 70 -4.36 12.02 -6.01
N GLN A 71 -4.95 12.10 -4.82
CA GLN A 71 -4.84 13.25 -3.91
C GLN A 71 -3.88 13.03 -2.73
N ALA A 72 -3.76 11.81 -2.23
CA ALA A 72 -3.04 11.52 -1.00
C ALA A 72 -2.28 10.19 -1.04
N ASN A 73 -1.11 10.18 -0.40
CA ASN A 73 -0.32 8.97 -0.20
C ASN A 73 -0.49 8.42 1.23
N VAL A 74 -1.72 8.15 1.60
CA VAL A 74 -2.11 7.55 2.89
C VAL A 74 -2.16 6.02 2.76
N ALA A 75 -1.96 5.27 3.84
CA ALA A 75 -2.22 3.83 3.83
C ALA A 75 -3.71 3.57 3.62
N LEU A 76 -4.03 2.57 2.79
CA LEU A 76 -5.41 2.21 2.46
C LEU A 76 -5.63 0.72 2.66
N MET A 77 -6.63 0.37 3.44
CA MET A 77 -7.12 -1.00 3.63
C MET A 77 -8.60 -1.08 3.29
N PHE A 78 -8.97 -2.06 2.45
CA PHE A 78 -10.35 -2.30 2.10
C PHE A 78 -11.04 -3.29 3.05
N LEU A 79 -12.32 -3.02 3.31
CA LEU A 79 -13.27 -4.01 3.80
C LEU A 79 -14.07 -4.57 2.61
N THR A 80 -14.17 -5.88 2.50
CA THR A 80 -14.84 -6.55 1.39
C THR A 80 -15.64 -7.77 1.87
N GLY A 81 -16.68 -8.17 1.13
CA GLY A 81 -17.42 -9.41 1.38
C GLY A 81 -16.55 -10.65 1.09
N ARG A 82 -16.90 -11.78 1.71
CA ARG A 82 -16.12 -13.05 1.62
C ARG A 82 -15.94 -13.57 0.20
N ASP A 83 -16.94 -13.42 -0.64
CA ASP A 83 -17.01 -14.11 -1.93
C ASP A 83 -16.66 -13.21 -3.11
N ASN A 84 -16.14 -12.01 -2.86
CA ASN A 84 -15.87 -11.03 -3.91
C ASN A 84 -14.39 -10.95 -4.28
N GLU A 85 -13.88 -12.02 -4.92
CA GLU A 85 -12.49 -12.07 -5.41
C GLU A 85 -12.20 -10.97 -6.44
N VAL A 86 -13.19 -10.61 -7.25
CA VAL A 86 -13.03 -9.54 -8.26
C VAL A 86 -12.81 -8.19 -7.59
N ASP A 87 -13.59 -7.85 -6.57
CA ASP A 87 -13.43 -6.59 -5.83
C ASP A 87 -12.10 -6.52 -5.07
N LYS A 88 -11.61 -7.65 -4.54
CA LYS A 88 -10.28 -7.72 -3.91
C LYS A 88 -9.18 -7.38 -4.91
N ILE A 89 -9.22 -7.99 -6.08
CA ILE A 89 -8.23 -7.74 -7.14
C ILE A 89 -8.32 -6.30 -7.63
N LEU A 90 -9.51 -5.79 -7.90
CA LEU A 90 -9.72 -4.40 -8.33
C LEU A 90 -9.25 -3.39 -7.29
N GLY A 91 -9.54 -3.64 -6.01
CA GLY A 91 -9.08 -2.79 -4.91
C GLY A 91 -7.56 -2.73 -4.81
N LEU A 92 -6.88 -3.87 -4.94
CA LEU A 92 -5.43 -3.94 -4.98
C LEU A 92 -4.85 -3.26 -6.23
N GLU A 93 -5.47 -3.40 -7.40
CA GLU A 93 -5.04 -2.73 -8.64
C GLU A 93 -5.17 -1.21 -8.57
N ILE A 94 -6.14 -0.69 -7.84
CA ILE A 94 -6.31 0.76 -7.61
C ILE A 94 -5.22 1.31 -6.68
N GLY A 95 -4.70 0.51 -5.78
CA GLY A 95 -3.61 0.92 -4.91
C GLY A 95 -3.85 0.70 -3.42
N ALA A 96 -4.80 -0.15 -3.03
CA ALA A 96 -4.92 -0.56 -1.64
C ALA A 96 -3.64 -1.28 -1.18
N ASP A 97 -3.24 -1.00 0.06
CA ASP A 97 -2.07 -1.63 0.67
C ASP A 97 -2.41 -3.02 1.22
N ASP A 98 -3.64 -3.23 1.64
CA ASP A 98 -4.16 -4.51 2.11
C ASP A 98 -5.69 -4.53 2.04
N TYR A 99 -6.28 -5.68 2.35
CA TYR A 99 -7.73 -5.87 2.45
C TYR A 99 -8.05 -6.81 3.62
N ILE A 100 -9.28 -6.74 4.12
CA ILE A 100 -9.82 -7.69 5.07
C ILE A 100 -11.27 -8.03 4.70
N THR A 101 -11.67 -9.29 4.88
CA THR A 101 -13.01 -9.75 4.54
C THR A 101 -13.97 -9.65 5.72
N LYS A 102 -15.22 -9.28 5.44
CA LYS A 102 -16.35 -9.34 6.40
C LYS A 102 -16.94 -10.76 6.45
N PRO A 103 -17.31 -11.28 7.61
CA PRO A 103 -17.04 -10.76 8.94
C PRO A 103 -15.54 -10.87 9.28
N PHE A 104 -14.98 -9.82 9.86
CA PHE A 104 -13.56 -9.76 10.19
C PHE A 104 -13.31 -10.20 11.65
N ASN A 105 -12.13 -10.77 11.88
CA ASN A 105 -11.62 -11.00 13.21
C ASN A 105 -11.00 -9.70 13.74
N PRO A 106 -11.44 -9.15 14.90
CA PRO A 106 -10.90 -7.90 15.46
C PRO A 106 -9.38 -7.93 15.63
N ARG A 107 -8.82 -9.06 16.08
CA ARG A 107 -7.37 -9.20 16.27
C ARG A 107 -6.61 -9.19 14.94
N GLU A 108 -7.15 -9.84 13.92
CA GLU A 108 -6.55 -9.80 12.57
C GLU A 108 -6.56 -8.37 12.02
N LEU A 109 -7.67 -7.66 12.18
CA LEU A 109 -7.83 -6.28 11.74
C LEU A 109 -6.80 -5.35 12.43
N THR A 110 -6.66 -5.42 13.74
CA THR A 110 -5.72 -4.58 14.49
C THR A 110 -4.27 -4.89 14.16
N ILE A 111 -3.92 -6.16 13.95
CA ILE A 111 -2.56 -6.56 13.52
C ILE A 111 -2.25 -5.98 12.13
N ARG A 112 -3.15 -6.10 11.17
CA ARG A 112 -2.97 -5.55 9.81
C ARG A 112 -2.83 -4.03 9.83
N ALA A 113 -3.70 -3.33 10.56
CA ALA A 113 -3.63 -1.88 10.72
C ALA A 113 -2.32 -1.45 11.37
N ARG A 114 -1.91 -2.10 12.46
CA ARG A 114 -0.63 -1.85 13.14
C ARG A 114 0.55 -2.04 12.18
N ASN A 115 0.56 -3.08 11.39
CA ASN A 115 1.61 -3.34 10.41
C ASN A 115 1.68 -2.27 9.31
N LEU A 116 0.55 -1.73 8.89
CA LEU A 116 0.51 -0.61 7.95
C LEU A 116 0.98 0.69 8.59
N LEU A 117 0.62 0.95 9.84
CA LEU A 117 0.96 2.16 10.59
C LEU A 117 2.40 2.16 11.12
N SER A 118 2.87 1.09 11.76
CA SER A 118 4.19 1.01 12.39
C SER A 118 5.33 1.27 11.41
N ARG A 119 5.16 0.85 10.17
CA ARG A 119 6.14 1.08 9.10
C ARG A 119 6.06 2.48 8.50
N THR A 120 5.03 3.25 8.87
CA THR A 120 4.94 4.68 8.54
C THR A 120 5.82 5.51 9.47
N MET A 121 5.85 5.14 10.74
CA MET A 121 6.60 5.86 11.78
C MET A 121 8.08 5.44 11.81
N ASN A 122 8.40 4.18 11.47
CA ASN A 122 9.77 3.65 11.51
C ASN A 122 10.65 3.99 10.29
N LEU A 123 10.13 4.68 9.28
CA LEU A 123 10.99 5.30 8.26
C LEU A 123 11.71 6.56 8.77
N GLY A 124 11.34 7.04 9.99
CA GLY A 124 12.11 8.03 10.75
C GLY A 124 13.18 7.42 11.66
N THR A 125 13.16 6.11 11.90
CA THR A 125 14.14 5.38 12.74
C THR A 125 14.76 4.20 11.98
N VAL A 126 15.12 4.41 10.73
CA VAL A 126 16.18 3.58 10.11
C VAL A 126 17.44 3.89 10.92
N SER A 127 17.99 2.85 11.56
CA SER A 127 19.22 2.95 12.35
C SER A 127 20.22 3.89 11.68
N GLU A 128 20.87 4.74 12.46
CA GLU A 128 21.78 5.80 12.00
C GLU A 128 22.89 5.31 11.04
N GLU A 129 23.14 4.01 10.97
CA GLU A 129 24.11 3.38 10.08
C GLU A 129 23.62 3.20 8.62
N ARG A 130 22.32 3.39 8.30
CA ARG A 130 21.79 3.29 6.92
C ARG A 130 21.43 4.65 6.29
N ARG A 131 21.76 5.78 6.92
CA ARG A 131 21.42 7.14 6.46
C ARG A 131 22.27 7.65 5.27
N SER A 132 23.08 6.81 4.63
CA SER A 132 23.94 7.25 3.52
C SER A 132 23.32 7.11 2.13
N VAL A 133 22.23 6.36 1.97
CA VAL A 133 21.57 6.17 0.66
C VAL A 133 20.31 7.02 0.58
N GLU A 134 20.36 8.08 -0.23
CA GLU A 134 19.20 8.95 -0.46
C GLU A 134 18.33 8.47 -1.61
N SER A 135 18.91 7.77 -2.57
CA SER A 135 18.21 7.21 -3.71
C SER A 135 18.93 5.99 -4.30
N TYR A 136 18.18 5.20 -5.08
CA TYR A 136 18.73 4.12 -5.92
C TYR A 136 18.51 4.46 -7.39
N LYS A 137 19.58 4.44 -8.19
CA LYS A 137 19.53 4.71 -9.63
C LYS A 137 19.75 3.42 -10.42
N PHE A 138 18.89 3.17 -11.40
CA PHE A 138 18.93 1.98 -12.25
C PHE A 138 18.30 2.24 -13.62
N ASN A 139 18.97 1.87 -14.70
CA ASN A 139 18.44 1.96 -16.07
C ASN A 139 17.80 3.32 -16.43
N GLY A 140 18.35 4.41 -15.93
CA GLY A 140 17.80 5.76 -16.13
C GLY A 140 16.64 6.15 -15.20
N TRP A 141 16.18 5.24 -14.35
CA TRP A 141 15.21 5.49 -13.29
C TRP A 141 15.89 5.81 -11.96
N GLU A 142 15.18 6.52 -11.10
CA GLU A 142 15.62 6.79 -9.73
C GLU A 142 14.51 6.53 -8.74
N LEU A 143 14.78 5.72 -7.73
CA LEU A 143 13.91 5.56 -6.56
C LEU A 143 14.39 6.50 -5.46
N ASP A 144 13.71 7.62 -5.28
CA ASP A 144 13.98 8.58 -4.20
C ASP A 144 13.34 8.12 -2.90
N ILE A 145 14.15 7.89 -1.88
CA ILE A 145 13.71 7.35 -0.59
C ILE A 145 12.96 8.41 0.22
N ASN A 146 13.39 9.65 0.17
CA ASN A 146 12.84 10.73 0.97
C ASN A 146 11.44 11.14 0.50
N SER A 147 11.28 11.32 -0.82
CA SER A 147 9.99 11.66 -1.43
C SER A 147 9.09 10.44 -1.67
N ARG A 148 9.64 9.21 -1.55
CA ARG A 148 8.98 7.94 -1.90
C ARG A 148 8.46 7.93 -3.32
N SER A 149 9.24 8.44 -4.21
CA SER A 149 8.88 8.61 -5.60
C SER A 149 9.80 7.82 -6.52
N LEU A 150 9.25 7.41 -7.65
CA LEU A 150 9.98 6.87 -8.78
C LEU A 150 10.11 7.99 -9.81
N ILE A 151 11.33 8.31 -10.22
CA ILE A 151 11.63 9.34 -11.22
C ILE A 151 12.05 8.65 -12.50
N GLY A 152 11.35 8.94 -13.59
CA GLY A 152 11.61 8.36 -14.91
C GLY A 152 12.78 9.01 -15.63
N PRO A 153 13.25 8.40 -16.75
CA PRO A 153 14.32 8.94 -17.58
C PRO A 153 14.00 10.31 -18.20
N ASP A 154 12.72 10.62 -18.34
CA ASP A 154 12.17 11.89 -18.81
C ASP A 154 12.09 12.97 -17.71
N GLY A 155 12.41 12.61 -16.47
CA GLY A 155 12.30 13.47 -15.29
C GLY A 155 10.90 13.51 -14.69
N GLU A 156 9.94 12.73 -15.21
CA GLU A 156 8.61 12.64 -14.63
C GLU A 156 8.65 11.90 -13.29
N GLN A 157 7.99 12.47 -12.28
CA GLN A 157 7.99 11.96 -10.92
C GLN A 157 6.67 11.28 -10.59
N TYR A 158 6.75 9.99 -10.24
CA TYR A 158 5.60 9.16 -9.82
C TYR A 158 5.66 8.91 -8.33
N LYS A 159 4.72 9.46 -7.58
CA LYS A 159 4.59 9.19 -6.16
C LYS A 159 4.05 7.78 -5.96
N LEU A 160 4.84 6.89 -5.37
CA LEU A 160 4.47 5.50 -5.19
C LEU A 160 3.55 5.30 -3.97
N PRO A 161 2.46 4.53 -4.10
CA PRO A 161 1.76 3.97 -2.95
C PRO A 161 2.73 3.18 -2.06
N ARG A 162 2.41 3.07 -0.77
CA ARG A 162 3.32 2.45 0.21
C ARG A 162 3.76 1.05 -0.13
N SER A 163 2.84 0.21 -0.57
CA SER A 163 3.14 -1.18 -0.93
C SER A 163 4.11 -1.26 -2.11
N GLU A 164 3.92 -0.42 -3.13
CA GLU A 164 4.84 -0.33 -4.27
C GLU A 164 6.21 0.18 -3.85
N PHE A 165 6.26 1.25 -3.07
CA PHE A 165 7.51 1.81 -2.58
C PHE A 165 8.30 0.79 -1.75
N ARG A 166 7.65 0.07 -0.84
CA ARG A 166 8.30 -0.95 -0.01
C ARG A 166 8.83 -2.12 -0.83
N ALA A 167 8.06 -2.56 -1.82
CA ALA A 167 8.51 -3.61 -2.73
C ALA A 167 9.74 -3.15 -3.53
N MET A 168 9.70 -1.95 -4.11
CA MET A 168 10.83 -1.39 -4.86
C MET A 168 12.07 -1.19 -3.98
N LEU A 169 11.91 -0.66 -2.78
CA LEU A 169 13.02 -0.50 -1.84
C LEU A 169 13.67 -1.85 -1.50
N HIS A 170 12.86 -2.86 -1.21
CA HIS A 170 13.35 -4.19 -0.91
C HIS A 170 14.09 -4.82 -2.10
N PHE A 171 13.62 -4.61 -3.32
CA PHE A 171 14.31 -5.05 -4.53
C PHE A 171 15.66 -4.35 -4.71
N CYS A 172 15.70 -3.04 -4.56
CA CYS A 172 16.95 -2.27 -4.67
C CYS A 172 17.99 -2.63 -3.59
N GLU A 173 17.52 -2.95 -2.37
CA GLU A 173 18.38 -3.44 -1.29
C GLU A 173 18.89 -4.88 -1.49
N ASN A 174 18.26 -5.64 -2.39
CA ASN A 174 18.58 -7.05 -2.66
C ASN A 174 18.66 -7.33 -4.17
N PRO A 175 19.52 -6.62 -4.91
CA PRO A 175 19.58 -6.76 -6.37
C PRO A 175 20.00 -8.18 -6.77
N GLY A 176 19.36 -8.69 -7.82
CA GLY A 176 19.67 -10.01 -8.39
C GLY A 176 19.20 -11.22 -7.57
N LYS A 177 18.73 -11.02 -6.34
CA LYS A 177 18.21 -12.10 -5.50
C LYS A 177 16.74 -12.40 -5.83
N ILE A 178 16.39 -13.68 -5.84
CA ILE A 178 14.99 -14.10 -5.96
C ILE A 178 14.30 -13.82 -4.63
N GLN A 179 13.19 -13.08 -4.70
CA GLN A 179 12.32 -12.77 -3.57
C GLN A 179 11.03 -13.58 -3.70
N SER A 180 10.74 -14.44 -2.72
CA SER A 180 9.48 -15.18 -2.72
C SER A 180 8.27 -14.26 -2.48
N ARG A 181 7.08 -14.72 -2.89
CA ARG A 181 5.84 -14.00 -2.61
C ARG A 181 5.63 -13.79 -1.11
N ALA A 182 5.98 -14.79 -0.29
CA ALA A 182 5.86 -14.69 1.16
C ALA A 182 6.80 -13.61 1.75
N GLU A 183 8.04 -13.54 1.29
CA GLU A 183 8.99 -12.50 1.71
C GLU A 183 8.56 -11.11 1.30
N LEU A 184 8.15 -10.94 0.04
CA LEU A 184 7.65 -9.67 -0.48
C LEU A 184 6.42 -9.20 0.29
N LEU A 185 5.43 -10.09 0.51
CA LEU A 185 4.23 -9.75 1.26
C LEU A 185 4.55 -9.31 2.69
N LYS A 186 5.46 -10.01 3.35
CA LYS A 186 5.91 -9.66 4.70
C LYS A 186 6.60 -8.30 4.73
N LYS A 187 7.40 -7.97 3.72
CA LYS A 187 8.04 -6.64 3.60
C LYS A 187 7.05 -5.54 3.26
N MET A 188 6.07 -5.80 2.42
CA MET A 188 5.05 -4.84 2.00
C MET A 188 4.03 -4.54 3.11
N THR A 189 3.48 -5.58 3.75
CA THR A 189 2.33 -5.49 4.65
C THR A 189 2.59 -5.98 6.07
N GLY A 190 3.64 -6.79 6.28
CA GLY A 190 3.97 -7.42 7.56
C GLY A 190 3.18 -8.68 7.88
N ARG A 191 2.27 -9.10 7.02
CA ARG A 191 1.47 -10.29 7.22
C ARG A 191 2.00 -11.51 6.47
N GLU A 192 1.53 -12.69 6.87
CA GLU A 192 1.86 -13.94 6.22
C GLU A 192 0.99 -14.18 4.96
N LEU A 193 1.57 -14.92 4.00
CA LEU A 193 0.90 -15.28 2.77
C LEU A 193 -0.22 -16.32 3.04
N LYS A 194 -1.42 -16.04 2.55
CA LYS A 194 -2.54 -17.00 2.57
C LYS A 194 -2.72 -17.65 1.19
N PRO A 195 -3.35 -18.84 1.12
CA PRO A 195 -3.71 -19.44 -0.15
C PRO A 195 -4.51 -18.47 -1.04
N HIS A 196 -4.21 -18.46 -2.34
CA HIS A 196 -4.85 -17.59 -3.35
C HIS A 196 -4.68 -16.08 -3.12
N ASP A 197 -3.74 -15.67 -2.29
CA ASP A 197 -3.43 -14.25 -2.08
C ASP A 197 -2.74 -13.66 -3.32
N ARG A 198 -3.35 -12.62 -3.90
CA ARG A 198 -2.88 -11.94 -5.11
C ARG A 198 -2.21 -10.60 -4.84
N THR A 199 -2.05 -10.20 -3.58
CA THR A 199 -1.52 -8.87 -3.22
C THR A 199 -0.17 -8.59 -3.85
N VAL A 200 0.76 -9.54 -3.78
CA VAL A 200 2.11 -9.36 -4.37
C VAL A 200 2.03 -9.27 -5.89
N ASP A 201 1.36 -10.22 -6.55
CA ASP A 201 1.29 -10.27 -8.01
C ASP A 201 0.65 -9.00 -8.59
N VAL A 202 -0.39 -8.48 -7.96
CA VAL A 202 -1.06 -7.23 -8.36
C VAL A 202 -0.14 -6.02 -8.14
N THR A 203 0.55 -5.96 -7.01
CA THR A 203 1.51 -4.87 -6.73
C THR A 203 2.65 -4.86 -7.74
N ILE A 204 3.23 -6.02 -8.06
CA ILE A 204 4.27 -6.13 -9.09
C ILE A 204 3.76 -5.69 -10.46
N ARG A 205 2.53 -6.06 -10.82
CA ARG A 205 1.90 -5.60 -12.08
C ARG A 205 1.80 -4.08 -12.13
N ARG A 206 1.38 -3.45 -11.05
CA ARG A 206 1.30 -1.99 -10.93
C ARG A 206 2.66 -1.33 -11.07
N ILE A 207 3.68 -1.84 -10.40
CA ILE A 207 5.05 -1.33 -10.50
C ILE A 207 5.55 -1.44 -11.94
N ARG A 208 5.35 -2.57 -12.60
CA ARG A 208 5.77 -2.80 -13.99
C ARG A 208 5.16 -1.79 -14.96
N LYS A 209 3.93 -1.32 -14.71
CA LYS A 209 3.28 -0.30 -15.56
C LYS A 209 4.10 1.00 -15.67
N HIS A 210 4.83 1.39 -14.64
CA HIS A 210 5.71 2.56 -14.71
C HIS A 210 6.82 2.39 -15.75
N PHE A 211 7.32 1.17 -15.95
CA PHE A 211 8.42 0.86 -16.86
C PHE A 211 7.98 0.58 -18.30
N GLU A 212 6.70 0.30 -18.55
CA GLU A 212 6.17 -0.01 -19.88
C GLU A 212 6.25 1.16 -20.87
N SER A 213 6.35 2.40 -20.39
CA SER A 213 6.48 3.60 -21.21
C SER A 213 7.86 3.75 -21.87
N THR A 214 8.81 2.91 -21.53
CA THR A 214 10.17 2.89 -22.07
C THR A 214 10.43 1.57 -22.82
N PRO A 215 10.08 1.47 -24.13
CA PRO A 215 10.08 0.20 -24.88
C PRO A 215 11.44 -0.50 -24.95
N ASP A 216 12.52 0.24 -24.85
CA ASP A 216 13.90 -0.29 -24.93
C ASP A 216 14.50 -0.60 -23.55
N THR A 217 13.70 -0.48 -22.47
CA THR A 217 14.19 -0.78 -21.13
C THR A 217 14.20 -2.30 -20.91
N PRO A 218 15.33 -2.90 -20.50
CA PRO A 218 15.37 -4.29 -20.11
C PRO A 218 14.39 -4.57 -18.97
N GLU A 219 13.92 -5.81 -18.85
CA GLU A 219 13.00 -6.22 -17.80
C GLU A 219 13.58 -5.92 -16.42
N ILE A 220 13.00 -4.96 -15.70
CA ILE A 220 13.50 -4.50 -14.40
C ILE A 220 13.11 -5.47 -13.28
N ILE A 221 11.90 -6.03 -13.34
CA ILE A 221 11.44 -7.05 -12.40
C ILE A 221 11.04 -8.29 -13.19
N ALA A 222 11.84 -9.32 -13.08
CA ALA A 222 11.60 -10.62 -13.73
C ALA A 222 10.71 -11.52 -12.85
N THR A 223 9.82 -12.28 -13.49
CA THR A 223 9.09 -13.36 -12.86
C THR A 223 9.94 -14.65 -12.94
N ILE A 224 10.22 -15.26 -11.79
CA ILE A 224 10.88 -16.56 -11.71
C ILE A 224 9.82 -17.61 -11.36
N HIS A 225 9.37 -18.34 -12.35
CA HIS A 225 8.26 -19.29 -12.21
C HIS A 225 8.49 -20.29 -11.07
N GLY A 226 7.50 -20.38 -10.18
CA GLY A 226 7.54 -21.27 -9.02
C GLY A 226 8.36 -20.74 -7.83
N GLU A 227 9.11 -19.66 -7.97
CA GLU A 227 10.00 -19.14 -6.92
C GLU A 227 9.64 -17.73 -6.45
N GLY A 228 9.28 -16.81 -7.36
CA GLY A 228 8.92 -15.44 -7.01
C GLY A 228 9.35 -14.41 -8.06
N TYR A 229 9.98 -13.33 -7.60
CA TYR A 229 10.41 -12.23 -8.44
C TYR A 229 11.86 -11.84 -8.17
N ARG A 230 12.52 -11.28 -9.17
CA ARG A 230 13.91 -10.84 -9.09
C ARG A 230 14.06 -9.43 -9.69
N PHE A 231 14.75 -8.57 -8.98
CA PHE A 231 15.15 -7.27 -9.49
C PHE A 231 16.37 -7.42 -10.40
N CYS A 232 16.21 -7.02 -11.66
CA CYS A 232 17.23 -7.08 -12.71
C CYS A 232 17.74 -5.69 -13.14
N GLY A 233 17.34 -4.63 -12.43
CA GLY A 233 17.82 -3.29 -12.71
C GLY A 233 19.32 -3.17 -12.50
N ASP A 234 19.98 -2.42 -13.38
CA ASP A 234 21.42 -2.13 -13.31
C ASP A 234 21.63 -0.96 -12.34
N LEU A 235 21.89 -1.29 -11.06
CA LEU A 235 22.13 -0.28 -10.03
C LEU A 235 23.44 0.43 -10.28
N GLN A 236 23.37 1.75 -10.27
CA GLN A 236 24.52 2.63 -10.35
C GLN A 236 25.03 2.94 -8.94
N ASP A 237 26.35 2.91 -8.77
CA ASP A 237 27.03 3.30 -7.53
C ASP A 237 26.91 4.79 -7.24
#